data_4df724291688c18f40b6617ad8463eb6
#
_entry.id   4df724291688c18f40b6617ad8463eb6
#
_cell.length_a   1.000
_cell.length_b   1.000
_cell.length_c   1.000
_cell.angle_alpha   90.00
_cell.angle_beta   90.00
_cell.angle_gamma   90.00
#
_symmetry.space_group_name_H-M   'P 1'
#
loop_
_entity.id
_entity.type
_entity.pdbx_description
1 polymer ?
#
loop_
_entity_poly.entity_id
_entity_poly.type
_entity_poly.pdbx_seq_one_letter_code
_entity_poly.pdbx_strand_id
1 'polypeptide(L)'
;MPTGDPITVRANHFVTLTQTLGGSFTIIVDGNMARVAGKDADALGLHVDPLEFPASSMAGGIDPEHIWHALRSVYDPEIPVNIADLGLIYEVAVNATTVSIKMTLTAPGCGMGPVLIEEVKDRVIQAPGVNNVKVELVLDPPWSRDMMSEAAQLELGVF
;
A
#
# COMPACT_ATOMS: atom_id res chain seq x y z
N MET A 1 -8.81 16.88 -0.86
CA MET A 1 -7.93 15.90 -0.21
C MET A 1 -8.77 14.79 0.40
N PRO A 2 -8.39 13.52 0.26
CA PRO A 2 -9.09 12.46 0.96
C PRO A 2 -8.95 12.64 2.47
N THR A 3 -10.08 12.64 3.17
CA THR A 3 -10.10 12.88 4.63
C THR A 3 -9.72 11.65 5.44
N GLY A 4 -9.80 10.46 4.84
CA GLY A 4 -9.59 9.19 5.52
C GLY A 4 -10.79 8.75 6.38
N ASP A 5 -11.87 9.50 6.35
CA ASP A 5 -13.07 9.14 7.10
C ASP A 5 -13.77 7.93 6.47
N PRO A 6 -14.26 6.97 7.27
CA PRO A 6 -15.01 5.85 6.76
C PRO A 6 -16.38 6.31 6.25
N ILE A 7 -16.76 5.81 5.07
CA ILE A 7 -18.09 6.03 4.52
C ILE A 7 -18.85 4.71 4.45
N THR A 8 -20.17 4.77 4.57
CA THR A 8 -21.03 3.60 4.42
C THR A 8 -21.80 3.71 3.13
N VAL A 9 -21.62 2.74 2.24
CA VAL A 9 -22.37 2.62 0.99
C VAL A 9 -23.44 1.55 1.16
N ARG A 10 -24.67 1.88 0.83
CA ARG A 10 -25.79 0.94 0.94
C ARG A 10 -25.73 -0.13 -0.14
N ALA A 11 -26.21 -1.32 0.18
CA ALA A 11 -26.35 -2.39 -0.81
C ALA A 11 -27.22 -1.92 -2.00
N ASN A 12 -26.85 -2.38 -3.19
CA ASN A 12 -27.51 -2.00 -4.46
C ASN A 12 -27.38 -0.51 -4.83
N HIS A 13 -26.43 0.21 -4.25
CA HIS A 13 -26.11 1.56 -4.66
C HIS A 13 -25.16 1.54 -5.88
N PHE A 14 -25.42 2.40 -6.85
CA PHE A 14 -24.54 2.50 -8.02
C PHE A 14 -23.24 3.20 -7.64
N VAL A 15 -22.14 2.57 -7.97
CA VAL A 15 -20.79 3.13 -7.79
C VAL A 15 -20.03 3.07 -9.12
N THR A 16 -19.21 4.07 -9.37
CA THR A 16 -18.33 4.07 -10.53
C THR A 16 -16.93 3.69 -10.11
N LEU A 17 -16.41 2.59 -10.64
CA LEU A 17 -15.02 2.18 -10.43
C LEU A 17 -14.12 3.07 -11.31
N THR A 18 -13.22 3.82 -10.68
CA THR A 18 -12.33 4.75 -11.40
C THR A 18 -10.89 4.29 -11.46
N GLN A 19 -10.45 3.48 -10.49
CA GLN A 19 -9.08 3.02 -10.43
C GLN A 19 -8.96 1.67 -9.74
N THR A 20 -8.08 0.83 -10.26
CA THR A 20 -7.69 -0.44 -9.67
C THR A 20 -6.16 -0.49 -9.65
N LEU A 21 -5.56 -0.29 -8.50
CA LEU A 21 -4.13 -0.32 -8.32
C LEU A 21 -3.75 -1.09 -7.05
N GLY A 22 -2.81 -2.01 -7.18
CA GLY A 22 -2.25 -2.73 -6.05
C GLY A 22 -3.25 -3.57 -5.24
N GLY A 23 -4.40 -3.93 -5.85
CA GLY A 23 -5.44 -4.68 -5.17
C GLY A 23 -6.33 -3.85 -4.24
N SER A 24 -6.30 -2.53 -4.35
CA SER A 24 -7.32 -1.63 -3.81
C SER A 24 -8.09 -0.97 -4.94
N PHE A 25 -9.30 -0.48 -4.63
CA PHE A 25 -10.20 0.09 -5.63
C PHE A 25 -10.59 1.50 -5.23
N THR A 26 -10.62 2.40 -6.20
CA THR A 26 -11.17 3.74 -6.01
C THR A 26 -12.51 3.81 -6.72
N ILE A 27 -13.54 4.20 -5.99
CA ILE A 27 -14.90 4.33 -6.49
C ILE A 27 -15.40 5.76 -6.31
N ILE A 28 -16.35 6.15 -7.16
CA ILE A 28 -17.16 7.35 -6.95
C ILE A 28 -18.56 6.91 -6.57
N VAL A 29 -19.04 7.44 -5.46
CA VAL A 29 -20.39 7.23 -4.95
C VAL A 29 -20.99 8.59 -4.55
N ASP A 30 -22.15 8.93 -5.10
CA ASP A 30 -22.83 10.21 -4.86
C ASP A 30 -21.92 11.45 -5.04
N GLY A 31 -21.00 11.37 -6.04
CA GLY A 31 -20.06 12.44 -6.33
C GLY A 31 -18.83 12.49 -5.40
N ASN A 32 -18.75 11.61 -4.42
CA ASN A 32 -17.60 11.50 -3.51
C ASN A 32 -16.69 10.35 -3.91
N MET A 33 -15.39 10.57 -3.81
CA MET A 33 -14.40 9.53 -4.05
C MET A 33 -14.15 8.75 -2.77
N ALA A 34 -14.16 7.43 -2.87
CA ALA A 34 -13.86 6.52 -1.77
C ALA A 34 -12.89 5.43 -2.21
N ARG A 35 -12.07 4.97 -1.26
CA ARG A 35 -11.16 3.84 -1.47
C ARG A 35 -11.72 2.61 -0.77
N VAL A 36 -11.71 1.49 -1.48
CA VAL A 36 -12.11 0.18 -0.97
C VAL A 36 -10.87 -0.70 -0.90
N ALA A 37 -10.57 -1.22 0.28
CA ALA A 37 -9.48 -2.15 0.47
C ALA A 37 -9.74 -3.48 -0.26
N GLY A 38 -8.69 -4.16 -0.71
CA GLY A 38 -8.82 -5.42 -1.42
C GLY A 38 -9.56 -6.50 -0.63
N LYS A 39 -9.42 -6.51 0.68
CA LYS A 39 -10.15 -7.44 1.57
C LYS A 39 -11.68 -7.26 1.55
N ASP A 40 -12.14 -6.08 1.14
CA ASP A 40 -13.55 -5.70 1.07
C ASP A 40 -14.06 -5.64 -0.39
N ALA A 41 -13.27 -6.14 -1.35
CA ALA A 41 -13.59 -6.11 -2.77
C ALA A 41 -14.86 -6.91 -3.13
N ASP A 42 -15.17 -7.94 -2.34
CA ASP A 42 -16.37 -8.76 -2.50
C ASP A 42 -17.65 -7.94 -2.36
N ALA A 43 -17.62 -6.88 -1.54
CA ALA A 43 -18.74 -5.93 -1.41
C ALA A 43 -19.05 -5.20 -2.73
N LEU A 44 -18.07 -5.10 -3.63
CA LEU A 44 -18.23 -4.54 -4.97
C LEU A 44 -18.47 -5.62 -6.05
N GLY A 45 -18.56 -6.89 -5.66
CA GLY A 45 -18.58 -8.02 -6.60
C GLY A 45 -17.25 -8.23 -7.34
N LEU A 46 -16.16 -7.71 -6.79
CA LEU A 46 -14.82 -7.83 -7.33
C LEU A 46 -14.02 -8.86 -6.55
N HIS A 47 -13.03 -9.43 -7.19
CA HIS A 47 -12.11 -10.38 -6.57
C HIS A 47 -10.69 -9.85 -6.65
N VAL A 48 -9.93 -10.02 -5.57
CA VAL A 48 -8.50 -9.72 -5.54
C VAL A 48 -7.76 -11.03 -5.35
N ASP A 49 -6.95 -11.37 -6.32
CA ASP A 49 -6.09 -12.53 -6.19
C ASP A 49 -5.03 -12.28 -5.12
N PRO A 50 -4.70 -13.32 -4.31
CA PRO A 50 -3.60 -13.21 -3.37
C PRO A 50 -2.29 -12.90 -4.10
N LEU A 51 -1.35 -12.25 -3.40
CA LEU A 51 -0.04 -11.98 -3.96
C LEU A 51 0.69 -13.29 -4.27
N GLU A 52 1.21 -13.37 -5.49
CA GLU A 52 2.12 -14.44 -5.87
C GLU A 52 3.56 -13.99 -5.60
N PHE A 53 4.29 -14.82 -4.88
CA PHE A 53 5.69 -14.52 -4.55
C PHE A 53 6.63 -15.34 -5.42
N PRO A 54 7.75 -14.73 -5.87
CA PRO A 54 8.78 -15.48 -6.59
C PRO A 54 9.37 -16.57 -5.70
N ALA A 55 10.05 -17.54 -6.31
CA ALA A 55 10.76 -18.57 -5.55
C ALA A 55 11.80 -17.91 -4.63
N SER A 56 11.82 -18.35 -3.36
CA SER A 56 12.79 -17.84 -2.41
C SER A 56 14.21 -18.23 -2.81
N SER A 57 15.12 -17.26 -2.71
CA SER A 57 16.56 -17.48 -2.86
C SER A 57 17.20 -18.02 -1.58
N MET A 58 16.45 -18.06 -0.48
CA MET A 58 16.95 -18.45 0.84
C MET A 58 16.41 -19.84 1.26
N ALA A 59 17.29 -20.61 1.88
CA ALA A 59 16.96 -21.92 2.45
C ALA A 59 16.34 -21.77 3.86
N GLY A 60 15.16 -21.17 3.94
CA GLY A 60 14.39 -20.97 5.17
C GLY A 60 14.42 -19.53 5.69
N GLY A 61 13.43 -19.20 6.53
CA GLY A 61 13.21 -17.85 7.04
C GLY A 61 12.42 -16.98 6.09
N ILE A 62 12.36 -15.69 6.43
CA ILE A 62 11.69 -14.65 5.61
C ILE A 62 12.70 -14.13 4.59
N ASP A 63 12.35 -14.24 3.31
CA ASP A 63 13.15 -13.66 2.23
C ASP A 63 12.87 -12.16 2.15
N PRO A 64 13.86 -11.28 2.31
CA PRO A 64 13.68 -9.83 2.18
C PRO A 64 13.07 -9.40 0.84
N GLU A 65 13.37 -10.12 -0.25
CA GLU A 65 12.80 -9.82 -1.56
C GLU A 65 11.28 -10.01 -1.60
N HIS A 66 10.74 -10.96 -0.83
CA HIS A 66 9.31 -11.13 -0.68
C HIS A 66 8.66 -9.93 0.03
N ILE A 67 9.35 -9.35 1.01
CA ILE A 67 8.85 -8.14 1.68
C ILE A 67 8.81 -6.96 0.71
N TRP A 68 9.89 -6.75 -0.05
CA TRP A 68 9.91 -5.69 -1.06
C TRP A 68 8.90 -5.93 -2.18
N HIS A 69 8.69 -7.18 -2.58
CA HIS A 69 7.65 -7.54 -3.54
C HIS A 69 6.25 -7.15 -3.03
N ALA A 70 5.95 -7.45 -1.78
CA ALA A 70 4.70 -7.05 -1.14
C ALA A 70 4.56 -5.53 -1.07
N LEU A 71 5.61 -4.80 -0.70
CA LEU A 71 5.60 -3.34 -0.62
C LEU A 71 5.38 -2.68 -1.98
N ARG A 72 5.92 -3.24 -3.06
CA ARG A 72 5.68 -2.75 -4.43
C ARG A 72 4.25 -2.98 -4.91
N SER A 73 3.47 -3.78 -4.22
CA SER A 73 2.04 -3.98 -4.50
C SER A 73 1.13 -2.96 -3.84
N VAL A 74 1.66 -2.11 -2.97
CA VAL A 74 0.93 -1.04 -2.27
C VAL A 74 1.18 0.28 -2.97
N TYR A 75 0.11 0.99 -3.33
CA TYR A 75 0.17 2.26 -4.06
C TYR A 75 -0.28 3.42 -3.17
N ASP A 76 0.39 4.56 -3.34
CA ASP A 76 -0.02 5.80 -2.69
C ASP A 76 -1.42 6.22 -3.19
N PRO A 77 -2.31 6.71 -2.30
CA PRO A 77 -3.66 7.10 -2.71
C PRO A 77 -3.72 8.35 -3.60
N GLU A 78 -2.70 9.19 -3.60
CA GLU A 78 -2.65 10.44 -4.37
C GLU A 78 -1.73 10.34 -5.59
N ILE A 79 -0.64 9.59 -5.48
CA ILE A 79 0.37 9.44 -6.53
C ILE A 79 0.31 7.99 -7.04
N PRO A 80 0.02 7.74 -8.34
CA PRO A 80 -0.20 6.39 -8.87
C PRO A 80 1.10 5.60 -9.03
N VAL A 81 1.93 5.59 -8.02
CA VAL A 81 3.20 4.86 -7.93
C VAL A 81 3.22 4.06 -6.63
N ASN A 82 3.84 2.89 -6.64
CA ASN A 82 3.95 2.08 -5.43
C ASN A 82 4.85 2.76 -4.38
N ILE A 83 4.60 2.47 -3.12
CA ILE A 83 5.26 3.13 -1.99
C ILE A 83 6.77 2.86 -1.91
N ALA A 84 7.24 1.73 -2.43
CA ALA A 84 8.67 1.41 -2.46
C ALA A 84 9.41 2.33 -3.45
N ASP A 85 8.88 2.49 -4.66
CA ASP A 85 9.46 3.37 -5.69
C ASP A 85 9.28 4.84 -5.38
N LEU A 86 8.25 5.21 -4.61
CA LEU A 86 8.11 6.57 -4.06
C LEU A 86 9.16 6.92 -3.00
N GLY A 87 9.88 5.92 -2.47
CA GLY A 87 10.84 6.16 -1.39
C GLY A 87 10.19 6.40 -0.03
N LEU A 88 8.99 5.88 0.19
CA LEU A 88 8.29 6.01 1.47
C LEU A 88 8.78 5.03 2.53
N ILE A 89 9.52 4.00 2.14
CA ILE A 89 10.04 2.98 3.05
C ILE A 89 11.44 3.36 3.47
N TYR A 90 11.62 3.65 4.76
CA TYR A 90 12.91 4.05 5.31
C TYR A 90 13.72 2.90 5.87
N GLU A 91 13.05 1.90 6.45
CA GLU A 91 13.71 0.74 7.05
C GLU A 91 12.80 -0.49 7.00
N VAL A 92 13.39 -1.63 6.70
CA VAL A 92 12.76 -2.94 6.82
C VAL A 92 13.67 -3.82 7.66
N ALA A 93 13.17 -4.27 8.80
CA ALA A 93 13.87 -5.16 9.70
C ALA A 93 13.09 -6.46 9.86
N VAL A 94 13.77 -7.59 9.74
CA VAL A 94 13.21 -8.92 9.94
C VAL A 94 13.79 -9.53 11.20
N ASN A 95 12.91 -9.93 12.13
CA ASN A 95 13.29 -10.60 13.36
C ASN A 95 12.43 -11.85 13.54
N ALA A 96 13.01 -13.03 13.37
CA ALA A 96 12.32 -14.32 13.35
C ALA A 96 11.16 -14.30 12.33
N THR A 97 9.91 -14.27 12.79
CA THR A 97 8.69 -14.25 11.98
C THR A 97 8.00 -12.88 11.97
N THR A 98 8.63 -11.87 12.56
CA THR A 98 8.12 -10.49 12.63
C THR A 98 8.88 -9.60 11.67
N VAL A 99 8.14 -8.83 10.89
CA VAL A 99 8.67 -7.77 10.01
C VAL A 99 8.33 -6.42 10.62
N SER A 100 9.32 -5.57 10.78
CA SER A 100 9.17 -4.19 11.26
C SER A 100 9.54 -3.23 10.13
N ILE A 101 8.63 -2.32 9.83
CA ILE A 101 8.77 -1.37 8.72
C ILE A 101 8.67 0.04 9.28
N LYS A 102 9.64 0.89 8.93
CA LYS A 102 9.53 2.34 9.13
C LYS A 102 9.22 2.98 7.79
N MET A 103 8.17 3.75 7.75
CA MET A 103 7.72 4.43 6.53
C MET A 103 7.27 5.85 6.81
N THR A 104 7.21 6.65 5.76
CA THR A 104 6.69 8.01 5.80
C THR A 104 5.52 8.20 4.86
N LEU A 105 5.00 9.41 4.77
CA LEU A 105 3.93 9.81 3.86
C LEU A 105 4.40 10.93 2.94
N THR A 106 3.82 11.01 1.75
CA THR A 106 4.09 12.10 0.80
C THR A 106 3.58 13.45 1.30
N ALA A 107 2.53 13.44 2.12
CA ALA A 107 1.98 14.63 2.75
C ALA A 107 1.73 14.38 4.24
N PRO A 108 2.48 15.04 5.15
CA PRO A 108 2.21 14.99 6.58
C PRO A 108 0.80 15.52 6.88
N GLY A 109 0.06 14.83 7.73
CA GLY A 109 -1.32 15.20 8.07
C GLY A 109 -2.37 14.71 7.07
N CYS A 110 -2.00 13.90 6.08
CA CYS A 110 -2.94 13.21 5.22
C CYS A 110 -3.75 12.21 6.05
N GLY A 111 -5.09 12.31 6.02
CA GLY A 111 -6.00 11.39 6.73
C GLY A 111 -5.92 9.94 6.23
N MET A 112 -5.24 9.70 5.11
CA MET A 112 -5.06 8.35 4.54
C MET A 112 -3.90 7.56 5.15
N GLY A 113 -3.10 8.16 6.03
CA GLY A 113 -1.99 7.47 6.69
C GLY A 113 -2.37 6.15 7.36
N PRO A 114 -3.38 6.11 8.23
CA PRO A 114 -3.84 4.86 8.84
C PRO A 114 -4.30 3.81 7.84
N VAL A 115 -4.97 4.21 6.76
CA VAL A 115 -5.43 3.32 5.69
C VAL A 115 -4.24 2.69 4.97
N LEU A 116 -3.24 3.50 4.64
CA LEU A 116 -2.02 3.03 3.98
C LEU A 116 -1.23 2.05 4.87
N ILE A 117 -1.13 2.34 6.16
CA ILE A 117 -0.47 1.46 7.14
C ILE A 117 -1.15 0.09 7.20
N GLU A 118 -2.48 0.05 7.27
CA GLU A 118 -3.22 -1.22 7.27
C GLU A 118 -3.04 -1.99 5.96
N GLU A 119 -3.02 -1.30 4.83
CA GLU A 119 -2.77 -1.93 3.54
C GLU A 119 -1.36 -2.53 3.45
N VAL A 120 -0.35 -1.84 3.96
CA VAL A 120 1.01 -2.37 4.07
C VAL A 120 1.04 -3.64 4.92
N LYS A 121 0.40 -3.64 6.07
CA LYS A 121 0.30 -4.83 6.92
C LYS A 121 -0.39 -5.99 6.20
N ASP A 122 -1.53 -5.74 5.56
CA ASP A 122 -2.31 -6.75 4.84
C ASP A 122 -1.54 -7.39 3.68
N ARG A 123 -0.65 -6.63 3.05
CA ARG A 123 0.19 -7.15 1.96
C ARG A 123 1.43 -7.89 2.46
N VAL A 124 2.14 -7.33 3.41
CA VAL A 124 3.37 -7.92 3.94
C VAL A 124 3.11 -9.21 4.70
N ILE A 125 1.97 -9.31 5.40
CA ILE A 125 1.60 -10.55 6.11
C ILE A 125 1.39 -11.74 5.16
N GLN A 126 1.16 -11.51 3.88
CA GLN A 126 1.03 -12.58 2.87
C GLN A 126 2.39 -13.19 2.49
N ALA A 127 3.50 -12.52 2.78
CA ALA A 127 4.82 -13.05 2.46
C ALA A 127 5.11 -14.34 3.24
N PRO A 128 5.72 -15.36 2.57
CA PRO A 128 6.00 -16.63 3.22
C PRO A 128 6.85 -16.47 4.49
N GLY A 129 6.43 -17.09 5.58
CA GLY A 129 7.12 -17.07 6.87
C GLY A 129 6.81 -15.87 7.77
N VAL A 130 6.05 -14.89 7.31
CA VAL A 130 5.65 -13.73 8.10
C VAL A 130 4.43 -14.05 8.94
N ASN A 131 4.56 -13.90 10.25
CA ASN A 131 3.45 -14.10 11.21
C ASN A 131 2.97 -12.78 11.82
N ASN A 132 3.83 -11.76 11.85
CA ASN A 132 3.49 -10.47 12.42
C ASN A 132 4.16 -9.33 11.65
N VAL A 133 3.45 -8.22 11.49
CA VAL A 133 3.94 -7.03 10.82
C VAL A 133 3.72 -5.82 11.72
N LYS A 134 4.79 -5.06 11.94
CA LYS A 134 4.74 -3.78 12.66
C LYS A 134 5.11 -2.67 11.68
N VAL A 135 4.29 -1.64 11.64
CA VAL A 135 4.55 -0.46 10.81
C VAL A 135 4.59 0.77 11.70
N GLU A 136 5.70 1.48 11.63
CA GLU A 136 5.93 2.74 12.34
C GLU A 136 5.96 3.88 11.32
N LEU A 137 5.17 4.91 11.58
CA LEU A 137 5.18 6.13 10.79
C LEU A 137 6.28 7.07 11.29
N VAL A 138 7.17 7.46 10.40
CA VAL A 138 8.30 8.36 10.67
C VAL A 138 8.15 9.59 9.80
N LEU A 139 8.17 10.77 10.41
CA LEU A 139 8.01 12.04 9.70
C LEU A 139 9.32 12.81 9.52
N ASP A 140 10.41 12.28 10.05
CA ASP A 140 11.75 12.88 9.96
C ASP A 140 12.75 11.81 9.51
N PRO A 141 13.47 12.03 8.41
CA PRO A 141 13.39 13.18 7.52
C PRO A 141 12.06 13.24 6.74
N PRO A 142 11.58 14.45 6.39
CA PRO A 142 10.37 14.58 5.59
C PRO A 142 10.61 14.03 4.18
N TRP A 143 9.56 13.45 3.59
CA TRP A 143 9.63 12.96 2.22
C TRP A 143 9.84 14.10 1.23
N SER A 144 10.65 13.82 0.22
CA SER A 144 10.86 14.69 -0.94
C SER A 144 10.86 13.88 -2.24
N ARG A 145 10.64 14.54 -3.35
CA ARG A 145 10.64 13.89 -4.69
C ARG A 145 11.96 13.24 -5.06
N ASP A 146 13.05 13.72 -4.49
CA ASP A 146 14.39 13.16 -4.72
C ASP A 146 14.56 11.74 -4.14
N MET A 147 13.65 11.34 -3.26
CA MET A 147 13.62 9.99 -2.67
C MET A 147 12.99 8.94 -3.60
N MET A 148 12.30 9.38 -4.65
CA MET A 148 11.71 8.48 -5.63
C MET A 148 12.78 7.74 -6.43
N SER A 149 12.49 6.50 -6.81
CA SER A 149 13.31 5.77 -7.78
C SER A 149 13.33 6.50 -9.13
N GLU A 150 14.38 6.28 -9.91
CA GLU A 150 14.50 6.84 -11.25
C GLU A 150 13.30 6.44 -12.14
N ALA A 151 12.84 5.20 -12.01
CA ALA A 151 11.67 4.71 -12.73
C ALA A 151 10.39 5.49 -12.38
N ALA A 152 10.18 5.77 -11.08
CA ALA A 152 9.03 6.55 -10.62
C ALA A 152 9.10 8.01 -11.10
N GLN A 153 10.29 8.60 -11.10
CA GLN A 153 10.49 9.96 -11.62
C GLN A 153 10.18 10.05 -13.12
N LEU A 154 10.62 9.05 -13.90
CA LEU A 154 10.32 8.95 -15.32
C LEU A 154 8.83 8.78 -15.59
N GLU A 155 8.16 7.91 -14.84
CA GLU A 155 6.72 7.65 -14.99
C GLU A 155 5.88 8.90 -14.70
N LEU A 156 6.29 9.70 -13.72
CA LEU A 156 5.61 10.94 -13.35
C LEU A 156 6.05 12.16 -14.19
N GLY A 157 7.06 12.01 -15.04
CA GLY A 157 7.60 13.11 -15.83
C GLY A 157 8.30 14.18 -14.99
N VAL A 158 8.86 13.81 -13.88
CA VAL A 158 9.56 14.69 -12.93
C VAL A 158 11.05 14.39 -13.01
N PHE A 159 11.83 15.33 -13.55
CA PHE A 159 13.29 15.22 -13.69
C PHE A 159 13.98 16.34 -12.94
#